data_ba4cc4f4dc0e719a164f20c8e8649afe
#
_entry.id   ba4cc4f4dc0e719a164f20c8e8649afe
#
_cell.length_a   1.000
_cell.length_b   1.000
_cell.length_c   1.000
_cell.angle_alpha   90.00
_cell.angle_beta   90.00
_cell.angle_gamma   90.00
#
_symmetry.space_group_name_H-M   'P 1'
#
loop_
_entity.id
_entity.type
_entity.pdbx_description
1 polymer ?
#
loop_
_entity_poly.entity_id
_entity_poly.type
_entity_poly.pdbx_seq_one_letter_code
_entity_poly.pdbx_strand_id
1 'polypeptide(L)'
;MAKYRIVSKGNIVTIKSKLSFGEQINEREINIFEQQIFRGCFRPRQEGKKTIIYTAPDVVPLISYLKKGVEEETFFLLVAQTIEMTKKIEMNGLYLHNLMLQPEMVFVCERTREVFFVYQPINSRITSGNVYAFLADTVQYAGRYGKEPEQFLKEFQAFLNDTKNYKIEDIERYIREKFPQALRKIVKAETGKSGYITNDRSSYERHYHSDSNDEGGTTLLVAVSYTHLTLPTIR
;
A
#
# COMPACT_ATOMS: atom_id res chain seq x y z
N MET A 1 5.40 2.65 21.21
CA MET A 1 4.58 2.59 20.00
C MET A 1 4.65 3.94 19.31
N ALA A 2 4.99 3.98 18.04
CA ALA A 2 5.11 5.23 17.28
C ALA A 2 3.81 6.03 17.32
N LYS A 3 3.93 7.36 17.32
CA LYS A 3 2.79 8.27 17.28
C LYS A 3 2.59 8.77 15.84
N TYR A 4 1.37 8.63 15.33
CA TYR A 4 1.01 9.08 14.00
C TYR A 4 0.20 10.36 14.04
N ARG A 5 0.49 11.26 13.11
CA ARG A 5 -0.32 12.43 12.83
C ARG A 5 -0.66 12.45 11.36
N ILE A 6 -1.95 12.42 11.05
CA ILE A 6 -2.46 12.50 9.67
C ILE A 6 -2.99 13.91 9.47
N VAL A 7 -2.56 14.56 8.39
CA VAL A 7 -2.98 15.89 8.01
C VAL A 7 -3.38 15.87 6.54
N SER A 8 -4.57 16.36 6.23
CA SER A 8 -5.02 16.58 4.86
C SER A 8 -5.01 18.08 4.56
N LYS A 9 -4.34 18.47 3.49
CA LYS A 9 -4.32 19.86 3.00
C LYS A 9 -4.65 19.86 1.51
N GLY A 10 -5.83 20.35 1.16
CA GLY A 10 -6.37 20.20 -0.19
C GLY A 10 -6.57 18.70 -0.49
N ASN A 11 -6.01 18.25 -1.60
CA ASN A 11 -6.04 16.85 -2.03
C ASN A 11 -4.83 16.03 -1.58
N ILE A 12 -3.93 16.58 -0.76
CA ILE A 12 -2.71 15.90 -0.31
C ILE A 12 -2.91 15.42 1.12
N VAL A 13 -2.67 14.12 1.34
CA VAL A 13 -2.58 13.51 2.67
C VAL A 13 -1.12 13.36 3.04
N THR A 14 -0.76 13.87 4.22
CA THR A 14 0.56 13.72 4.82
C THR A 14 0.44 12.98 6.14
N ILE A 15 1.20 11.89 6.28
CA ILE A 15 1.29 11.11 7.51
C ILE A 15 2.66 11.34 8.09
N LYS A 16 2.72 11.83 9.33
CA LYS A 16 3.96 11.99 10.08
C LYS A 16 4.00 10.98 11.21
N SER A 17 4.95 10.05 11.12
CA SER A 17 5.24 9.05 12.15
C SER A 17 6.41 9.49 13.00
N LYS A 18 6.20 9.68 14.29
CA LYS A 18 7.26 9.95 15.27
C LYS A 18 7.56 8.69 16.07
N LEU A 19 8.78 8.20 15.96
CA LEU A 19 9.24 7.00 16.65
C LEU A 19 9.31 7.21 18.17
N SER A 20 8.97 6.15 18.90
CA SER A 20 9.06 6.12 20.36
C SER A 20 10.49 5.93 20.84
N PHE A 21 10.68 6.01 22.14
CA PHE A 21 11.96 5.70 22.77
C PHE A 21 12.33 4.22 22.50
N GLY A 22 13.57 3.97 22.08
CA GLY A 22 14.06 2.63 21.75
C GLY A 22 13.77 2.18 20.30
N GLU A 23 12.85 2.82 19.58
CA GLU A 23 12.65 2.55 18.15
C GLU A 23 13.70 3.29 17.31
N GLN A 24 14.19 2.64 16.26
CA GLN A 24 15.18 3.18 15.33
C GLN A 24 14.70 2.96 13.89
N ILE A 25 15.02 3.90 13.03
CA ILE A 25 14.77 3.77 11.59
C ILE A 25 15.67 2.68 11.03
N ASN A 26 15.12 1.81 10.18
CA ASN A 26 15.86 0.81 9.44
C ASN A 26 16.33 1.43 8.12
N GLU A 27 17.58 1.89 8.10
CA GLU A 27 18.16 2.55 6.92
C GLU A 27 18.21 1.62 5.70
N ARG A 28 18.41 0.31 5.90
CA ARG A 28 18.37 -0.66 4.80
C ARG A 28 17.01 -0.65 4.10
N GLU A 29 15.93 -0.65 4.88
CA GLU A 29 14.56 -0.63 4.33
C GLU A 29 14.24 0.71 3.68
N ILE A 30 14.67 1.83 4.24
CA ILE A 30 14.56 3.15 3.58
C ILE A 30 15.23 3.12 2.21
N ASN A 31 16.48 2.62 2.13
CA ASN A 31 17.22 2.53 0.86
C ASN A 31 16.50 1.66 -0.18
N ILE A 32 15.83 0.57 0.23
CA ILE A 32 15.02 -0.25 -0.68
C ILE A 32 13.88 0.61 -1.30
N PHE A 33 13.18 1.41 -0.49
CA PHE A 33 12.14 2.31 -1.00
C PHE A 33 12.68 3.49 -1.82
N GLU A 34 13.94 3.85 -1.67
CA GLU A 34 14.59 4.87 -2.50
C GLU A 34 14.98 4.33 -3.87
N GLN A 35 15.42 3.07 -3.92
CA GLN A 35 15.91 2.44 -5.16
C GLN A 35 14.78 1.92 -6.05
N GLN A 36 13.61 1.61 -5.49
CA GLN A 36 12.50 1.05 -6.26
C GLN A 36 11.15 1.62 -5.84
N ILE A 37 10.22 1.65 -6.80
CA ILE A 37 8.86 2.14 -6.59
C ILE A 37 7.96 0.98 -6.17
N PHE A 38 7.42 1.04 -4.96
CA PHE A 38 6.38 0.14 -4.50
C PHE A 38 5.02 0.75 -4.82
N ARG A 39 4.46 0.39 -5.97
CA ARG A 39 3.10 0.81 -6.34
C ARG A 39 2.11 0.32 -5.28
N GLY A 40 1.20 1.19 -4.85
CA GLY A 40 0.25 0.89 -3.76
C GLY A 40 0.86 1.01 -2.36
N CYS A 41 2.05 1.58 -2.23
CA CYS A 41 2.65 1.88 -0.93
C CYS A 41 3.11 3.34 -0.89
N PHE A 42 2.84 4.01 0.22
CA PHE A 42 3.43 5.32 0.46
C PHE A 42 4.94 5.22 0.56
N ARG A 43 5.65 6.09 -0.14
CA ARG A 43 7.10 6.15 -0.03
C ARG A 43 7.50 6.75 1.32
N PRO A 44 8.19 6.00 2.20
CA PRO A 44 8.70 6.55 3.45
C PRO A 44 9.84 7.54 3.16
N ARG A 45 9.78 8.70 3.78
CA ARG A 45 10.84 9.71 3.73
C ARG A 45 11.27 10.02 5.16
N GLN A 46 12.56 9.88 5.42
CA GLN A 46 13.12 10.19 6.73
C GLN A 46 13.25 11.70 6.91
N GLU A 47 12.74 12.22 8.04
CA GLU A 47 12.92 13.60 8.50
C GLU A 47 13.64 13.58 9.85
N GLY A 48 14.95 13.73 9.83
CA GLY A 48 15.78 13.65 11.04
C GLY A 48 15.88 12.21 11.59
N LYS A 49 16.26 12.08 12.86
CA LYS A 49 16.62 10.76 13.44
C LYS A 49 15.42 9.89 13.84
N LYS A 50 14.24 10.47 14.05
CA LYS A 50 13.09 9.76 14.66
C LYS A 50 11.76 10.07 14.00
N THR A 51 11.76 10.59 12.81
CA THR A 51 10.53 10.96 12.11
C THR A 51 10.55 10.40 10.70
N ILE A 52 9.44 9.81 10.31
CA ILE A 52 9.19 9.35 8.94
C ILE A 52 7.94 10.07 8.42
N ILE A 53 8.02 10.58 7.21
CA ILE A 53 6.92 11.27 6.52
C ILE A 53 6.51 10.46 5.30
N TYR A 54 5.20 10.42 5.08
CA TYR A 54 4.56 9.82 3.92
C TYR A 54 3.61 10.84 3.30
N THR A 55 3.57 10.90 1.99
CA THR A 55 2.70 11.86 1.29
C THR A 55 2.09 11.20 0.05
N ALA A 56 0.79 11.38 -0.14
CA ALA A 56 0.12 10.99 -1.37
C ALA A 56 -1.02 11.97 -1.71
N PRO A 57 -1.23 12.26 -3.00
CA PRO A 57 -2.38 13.03 -3.46
C PRO A 57 -3.62 12.13 -3.60
N ASP A 58 -4.80 12.76 -3.55
CA ASP A 58 -6.09 12.18 -3.95
C ASP A 58 -6.46 10.85 -3.26
N VAL A 59 -6.06 10.68 -1.99
CA VAL A 59 -6.39 9.48 -1.22
C VAL A 59 -7.24 9.82 0.00
N VAL A 60 -8.12 8.90 0.38
CA VAL A 60 -8.93 8.96 1.60
C VAL A 60 -8.65 7.75 2.48
N PRO A 61 -8.81 7.83 3.81
CA PRO A 61 -8.69 6.66 4.68
C PRO A 61 -9.67 5.56 4.26
N LEU A 62 -9.23 4.30 4.30
CA LEU A 62 -10.05 3.14 3.94
C LEU A 62 -11.37 3.12 4.70
N ILE A 63 -11.36 3.43 6.00
CA ILE A 63 -12.58 3.52 6.80
C ILE A 63 -13.57 4.53 6.20
N SER A 64 -13.09 5.69 5.77
CA SER A 64 -13.95 6.73 5.17
C SER A 64 -14.51 6.28 3.82
N TYR A 65 -13.73 5.50 3.09
CA TYR A 65 -14.16 4.91 1.82
C TYR A 65 -15.25 3.85 2.04
N LEU A 66 -15.04 2.92 2.95
CA LEU A 66 -15.99 1.86 3.28
C LEU A 66 -17.32 2.38 3.82
N LYS A 67 -17.31 3.51 4.55
CA LYS A 67 -18.53 4.16 5.05
C LYS A 67 -19.52 4.60 3.98
N LYS A 68 -19.07 4.80 2.74
CA LYS A 68 -19.92 5.19 1.61
C LYS A 68 -20.70 4.01 1.01
N GLY A 69 -20.43 2.80 1.50
CA GLY A 69 -20.82 1.55 0.88
C GLY A 69 -19.84 1.14 -0.22
N VAL A 70 -19.63 -0.13 -0.39
CA VAL A 70 -18.71 -0.68 -1.38
C VAL A 70 -19.36 -1.83 -2.12
N GLU A 71 -19.31 -1.79 -3.45
CA GLU A 71 -19.78 -2.87 -4.30
C GLU A 71 -18.85 -4.09 -4.17
N GLU A 72 -19.41 -5.27 -4.35
CA GLU A 72 -18.73 -6.57 -4.26
C GLU A 72 -17.42 -6.60 -5.05
N GLU A 73 -17.44 -6.22 -6.33
CA GLU A 73 -16.25 -6.20 -7.19
C GLU A 73 -15.16 -5.28 -6.65
N THR A 74 -15.55 -4.10 -6.17
CA THR A 74 -14.62 -3.14 -5.58
C THR A 74 -14.02 -3.66 -4.29
N PHE A 75 -14.83 -4.27 -3.42
CA PHE A 75 -14.35 -4.89 -2.19
C PHE A 75 -13.29 -5.96 -2.47
N PHE A 76 -13.55 -6.89 -3.38
CA PHE A 76 -12.58 -7.93 -3.71
C PHE A 76 -11.36 -7.41 -4.47
N LEU A 77 -11.48 -6.29 -5.17
CA LEU A 77 -10.31 -5.59 -5.71
C LEU A 77 -9.41 -5.04 -4.59
N LEU A 78 -9.98 -4.49 -3.51
CA LEU A 78 -9.21 -4.05 -2.34
C LEU A 78 -8.52 -5.23 -1.64
N VAL A 79 -9.24 -6.35 -1.47
CA VAL A 79 -8.68 -7.59 -0.89
C VAL A 79 -7.51 -8.10 -1.74
N ALA A 80 -7.68 -8.18 -3.06
CA ALA A 80 -6.65 -8.65 -3.98
C ALA A 80 -5.39 -7.77 -3.94
N GLN A 81 -5.54 -6.44 -3.88
CA GLN A 81 -4.42 -5.50 -3.74
C GLN A 81 -3.70 -5.67 -2.39
N THR A 82 -4.43 -6.01 -1.33
CA THR A 82 -3.84 -6.31 -0.02
C THR A 82 -2.94 -7.54 -0.09
N ILE A 83 -3.43 -8.62 -0.70
CA ILE A 83 -2.65 -9.85 -0.89
C ILE A 83 -1.41 -9.60 -1.74
N GLU A 84 -1.57 -8.87 -2.82
CA GLU A 84 -0.45 -8.50 -3.70
C GLU A 84 0.62 -7.69 -2.95
N MET A 85 0.21 -6.67 -2.17
CA MET A 85 1.15 -5.87 -1.38
C MET A 85 1.90 -6.73 -0.36
N THR A 86 1.21 -7.64 0.32
CA THR A 86 1.83 -8.58 1.26
C THR A 86 2.94 -9.39 0.59
N LYS A 87 2.65 -9.98 -0.57
CA LYS A 87 3.65 -10.73 -1.35
C LYS A 87 4.82 -9.86 -1.81
N LYS A 88 4.54 -8.63 -2.27
CA LYS A 88 5.60 -7.68 -2.68
C LYS A 88 6.54 -7.34 -1.53
N ILE A 89 6.01 -7.10 -0.34
CA ILE A 89 6.83 -6.84 0.85
C ILE A 89 7.77 -8.01 1.11
N GLU A 90 7.26 -9.24 1.16
CA GLU A 90 8.06 -10.44 1.42
C GLU A 90 9.08 -10.71 0.31
N MET A 91 8.69 -10.62 -0.96
CA MET A 91 9.56 -10.85 -2.11
C MET A 91 10.74 -9.88 -2.20
N ASN A 92 10.60 -8.68 -1.63
CA ASN A 92 11.66 -7.69 -1.57
C ASN A 92 12.48 -7.75 -0.27
N GLY A 93 12.33 -8.79 0.54
CA GLY A 93 13.06 -8.99 1.78
C GLY A 93 12.74 -7.94 2.86
N LEU A 94 11.55 -7.35 2.76
CA LEU A 94 10.97 -6.47 3.77
C LEU A 94 10.15 -7.25 4.78
N TYR A 95 9.99 -6.72 5.98
CA TYR A 95 9.27 -7.40 7.04
C TYR A 95 7.77 -7.06 7.01
N LEU A 96 6.92 -8.09 6.92
CA LEU A 96 5.47 -7.92 6.90
C LEU A 96 4.96 -7.21 8.16
N HIS A 97 5.61 -7.42 9.31
CA HIS A 97 5.24 -6.76 10.56
C HIS A 97 5.45 -5.23 10.54
N ASN A 98 6.19 -4.69 9.58
CA ASN A 98 6.35 -3.26 9.36
C ASN A 98 5.29 -2.67 8.40
N LEU A 99 4.47 -3.52 7.75
CA LEU A 99 3.32 -3.08 6.97
C LEU A 99 2.15 -2.78 7.92
N MET A 100 1.65 -1.55 7.88
CA MET A 100 0.57 -1.08 8.75
C MET A 100 -0.79 -1.60 8.24
N LEU A 101 -1.17 -2.79 8.70
CA LEU A 101 -2.44 -3.43 8.36
C LEU A 101 -3.52 -3.07 9.39
N GLN A 102 -3.87 -1.80 9.42
CA GLN A 102 -4.96 -1.23 10.23
C GLN A 102 -5.83 -0.37 9.31
N PRO A 103 -7.16 -0.53 9.31
CA PRO A 103 -8.03 0.21 8.39
C PRO A 103 -7.91 1.74 8.46
N GLU A 104 -7.44 2.27 9.60
CA GLU A 104 -7.15 3.68 9.80
C GLU A 104 -5.87 4.14 9.10
N MET A 105 -4.94 3.21 8.83
CA MET A 105 -3.61 3.46 8.25
C MET A 105 -3.48 2.98 6.81
N VAL A 106 -4.58 2.53 6.24
CA VAL A 106 -4.69 2.17 4.81
C VAL A 106 -5.55 3.22 4.12
N PHE A 107 -5.19 3.59 2.90
CA PHE A 107 -5.84 4.65 2.14
C PHE A 107 -6.25 4.15 0.77
N VAL A 108 -7.24 4.81 0.16
CA VAL A 108 -7.76 4.46 -1.16
C VAL A 108 -7.86 5.71 -2.01
N CYS A 109 -7.39 5.64 -3.24
CA CYS A 109 -7.71 6.63 -4.27
C CYS A 109 -9.11 6.32 -4.81
N GLU A 110 -10.09 7.18 -4.52
CA GLU A 110 -11.49 6.94 -4.90
C GLU A 110 -11.67 6.82 -6.43
N ARG A 111 -10.88 7.57 -7.19
CA ARG A 111 -10.96 7.59 -8.65
C ARG A 111 -10.44 6.31 -9.30
N THR A 112 -9.30 5.78 -8.81
CA THR A 112 -8.63 4.60 -9.39
C THR A 112 -8.95 3.32 -8.66
N ARG A 113 -9.50 3.39 -7.43
CA ARG A 113 -9.69 2.27 -6.49
C ARG A 113 -8.37 1.61 -6.09
N GLU A 114 -7.26 2.33 -6.25
CA GLU A 114 -5.94 1.87 -5.84
C GLU A 114 -5.77 2.04 -4.33
N VAL A 115 -5.26 0.99 -3.68
CA VAL A 115 -5.00 0.97 -2.24
C VAL A 115 -3.58 1.42 -1.99
N PHE A 116 -3.40 2.25 -0.97
CA PHE A 116 -2.10 2.72 -0.51
C PHE A 116 -1.86 2.31 0.93
N PHE A 117 -0.80 1.56 1.13
CA PHE A 117 -0.37 1.07 2.42
C PHE A 117 0.75 1.93 2.99
N VAL A 118 0.81 2.04 4.30
CA VAL A 118 1.93 2.64 5.03
C VAL A 118 2.86 1.53 5.46
N TYR A 119 4.11 1.58 5.03
CA TYR A 119 5.17 0.71 5.50
C TYR A 119 6.07 1.49 6.44
N GLN A 120 6.28 0.99 7.65
CA GLN A 120 7.10 1.67 8.66
C GLN A 120 8.48 1.01 8.76
N PRO A 121 9.53 1.55 8.11
CA PRO A 121 10.86 0.99 8.11
C PRO A 121 11.57 1.23 9.45
N ILE A 122 11.30 0.36 10.42
CA ILE A 122 11.86 0.44 11.76
C ILE A 122 12.40 -0.90 12.24
N ASN A 123 13.47 -0.82 13.04
CA ASN A 123 13.99 -1.95 13.80
C ASN A 123 13.12 -2.15 15.04
N SER A 124 11.98 -2.80 14.91
CA SER A 124 11.07 -3.08 16.00
C SER A 124 10.76 -4.57 16.07
N ARG A 125 10.55 -5.07 17.28
CA ARG A 125 10.03 -6.42 17.51
C ARG A 125 8.51 -6.44 17.66
N ILE A 126 7.83 -5.32 17.37
CA ILE A 126 6.39 -5.24 17.54
C ILE A 126 5.75 -5.99 16.37
N THR A 127 4.99 -7.01 16.67
CA THR A 127 4.13 -7.69 15.72
C THR A 127 3.05 -6.73 15.28
N SER A 128 3.14 -6.26 14.07
CA SER A 128 2.04 -5.55 13.42
C SER A 128 1.08 -6.52 12.76
N GLY A 129 0.00 -6.00 12.27
CA GLY A 129 -1.21 -6.69 11.91
C GLY A 129 -1.06 -7.98 11.09
N ASN A 130 -1.83 -8.95 11.49
CA ASN A 130 -2.12 -10.14 10.74
C ASN A 130 -3.06 -9.76 9.57
N VAL A 131 -2.74 -10.21 8.36
CA VAL A 131 -3.55 -9.95 7.15
C VAL A 131 -5.00 -10.39 7.35
N TYR A 132 -5.24 -11.53 7.98
CA TYR A 132 -6.58 -12.03 8.29
C TYR A 132 -7.35 -11.11 9.22
N ALA A 133 -6.72 -10.63 10.29
CA ALA A 133 -7.32 -9.68 11.21
C ALA A 133 -7.70 -8.37 10.49
N PHE A 134 -6.79 -7.86 9.65
CA PHE A 134 -7.06 -6.68 8.83
C PHE A 134 -8.24 -6.88 7.87
N LEU A 135 -8.32 -8.04 7.20
CA LEU A 135 -9.43 -8.34 6.30
C LEU A 135 -10.75 -8.52 7.06
N ALA A 136 -10.72 -9.17 8.22
CA ALA A 136 -11.89 -9.30 9.07
C ALA A 136 -12.40 -7.93 9.56
N ASP A 137 -11.50 -7.05 9.99
CA ASP A 137 -11.84 -5.66 10.35
C ASP A 137 -12.42 -4.91 9.13
N THR A 138 -11.83 -5.08 7.94
CA THR A 138 -12.32 -4.46 6.71
C THR A 138 -13.75 -4.91 6.38
N VAL A 139 -14.07 -6.21 6.53
CA VAL A 139 -15.44 -6.74 6.39
C VAL A 139 -16.39 -6.08 7.39
N GLN A 140 -15.98 -6.01 8.67
CA GLN A 140 -16.80 -5.40 9.71
C GLN A 140 -17.07 -3.92 9.43
N TYR A 141 -16.08 -3.16 8.98
CA TYR A 141 -16.28 -1.75 8.63
C TYR A 141 -17.17 -1.59 7.40
N ALA A 142 -17.03 -2.43 6.37
CA ALA A 142 -17.89 -2.40 5.19
C ALA A 142 -19.35 -2.75 5.53
N GLY A 143 -19.57 -3.72 6.44
CA GLY A 143 -20.91 -4.13 6.87
C GLY A 143 -21.59 -3.20 7.90
N ARG A 144 -20.81 -2.39 8.64
CA ARG A 144 -21.34 -1.59 9.76
C ARG A 144 -22.23 -0.43 9.34
N TYR A 145 -22.05 0.10 8.14
CA TYR A 145 -22.71 1.30 7.65
C TYR A 145 -23.90 1.00 6.73
N GLY A 146 -24.13 -0.27 6.35
CA GLY A 146 -25.33 -0.73 5.66
C GLY A 146 -26.46 -1.10 6.66
N LYS A 147 -27.71 -1.11 6.18
CA LYS A 147 -28.84 -1.58 7.01
C LYS A 147 -28.71 -3.06 7.35
N GLU A 148 -28.23 -3.85 6.38
CA GLU A 148 -27.81 -5.25 6.54
C GLU A 148 -26.49 -5.48 5.80
N PRO A 149 -25.57 -6.32 6.34
CA PRO A 149 -24.37 -6.67 5.62
C PRO A 149 -24.73 -7.39 4.31
N GLU A 150 -24.13 -6.96 3.21
CA GLU A 150 -24.25 -7.60 1.91
C GLU A 150 -23.91 -9.10 2.00
N GLN A 151 -24.54 -9.93 1.20
CA GLN A 151 -24.36 -11.38 1.25
C GLN A 151 -22.90 -11.79 1.03
N PHE A 152 -22.19 -11.13 0.10
CA PHE A 152 -20.78 -11.40 -0.16
C PHE A 152 -19.88 -11.13 1.07
N LEU A 153 -20.20 -10.13 1.88
CA LEU A 153 -19.46 -9.84 3.12
C LEU A 153 -19.66 -10.96 4.15
N LYS A 154 -20.89 -11.49 4.27
CA LYS A 154 -21.19 -12.61 5.16
C LYS A 154 -20.44 -13.87 4.73
N GLU A 155 -20.44 -14.17 3.43
CA GLU A 155 -19.73 -15.33 2.86
C GLU A 155 -18.21 -15.20 3.06
N PHE A 156 -17.65 -14.03 2.79
CA PHE A 156 -16.21 -13.81 2.98
C PHE A 156 -15.82 -13.83 4.46
N GLN A 157 -16.66 -13.29 5.35
CA GLN A 157 -16.42 -13.40 6.80
C GLN A 157 -16.45 -14.87 7.26
N ALA A 158 -17.39 -15.67 6.77
CA ALA A 158 -17.45 -17.10 7.07
C ALA A 158 -16.20 -17.83 6.57
N PHE A 159 -15.72 -17.49 5.36
CA PHE A 159 -14.47 -18.01 4.83
C PHE A 159 -13.26 -17.66 5.71
N LEU A 160 -13.15 -16.39 6.16
CA LEU A 160 -12.05 -15.95 7.04
C LEU A 160 -12.08 -16.64 8.42
N ASN A 161 -13.27 -17.00 8.89
CA ASN A 161 -13.46 -17.68 10.18
C ASN A 161 -13.23 -19.20 10.10
N ASP A 162 -13.16 -19.78 8.89
CA ASP A 162 -12.85 -21.20 8.74
C ASP A 162 -11.38 -21.45 9.07
N THR A 163 -11.15 -22.20 10.15
CA THR A 163 -9.83 -22.52 10.69
C THR A 163 -8.92 -23.29 9.73
N LYS A 164 -9.41 -23.71 8.60
CA LYS A 164 -8.63 -24.39 7.55
C LYS A 164 -7.93 -23.41 6.60
N ASN A 165 -8.32 -22.14 6.61
CA ASN A 165 -7.87 -21.14 5.65
C ASN A 165 -6.89 -20.16 6.31
N TYR A 166 -5.67 -20.62 6.67
CA TYR A 166 -4.69 -19.75 7.37
C TYR A 166 -3.57 -19.22 6.49
N LYS A 167 -3.58 -19.51 5.20
CA LYS A 167 -2.52 -19.08 4.28
C LYS A 167 -3.04 -18.02 3.34
N ILE A 168 -2.18 -17.08 3.01
CA ILE A 168 -2.47 -16.01 2.02
C ILE A 168 -2.94 -16.62 0.70
N GLU A 169 -2.38 -17.78 0.32
CA GLU A 169 -2.76 -18.55 -0.87
C GLU A 169 -4.22 -19.02 -0.84
N ASP A 170 -4.79 -19.26 0.34
CA ASP A 170 -6.20 -19.66 0.46
C ASP A 170 -7.12 -18.50 0.13
N ILE A 171 -6.78 -17.29 0.57
CA ILE A 171 -7.52 -16.06 0.22
C ILE A 171 -7.40 -15.81 -1.30
N GLU A 172 -6.20 -15.95 -1.85
CA GLU A 172 -5.99 -15.78 -3.29
C GLU A 172 -6.80 -16.77 -4.11
N ARG A 173 -6.86 -18.04 -3.67
CA ARG A 173 -7.69 -19.08 -4.29
C ARG A 173 -9.16 -18.70 -4.23
N TYR A 174 -9.66 -18.26 -3.07
CA TYR A 174 -11.04 -17.80 -2.92
C TYR A 174 -11.36 -16.68 -3.91
N ILE A 175 -10.50 -15.66 -4.01
CA ILE A 175 -10.69 -14.55 -4.95
C ILE A 175 -10.65 -15.05 -6.39
N ARG A 176 -9.76 -15.96 -6.73
CA ARG A 176 -9.63 -16.51 -8.08
C ARG A 176 -10.87 -17.27 -8.52
N GLU A 177 -11.48 -18.01 -7.61
CA GLU A 177 -12.67 -18.80 -7.86
C GLU A 177 -13.94 -17.94 -7.94
N LYS A 178 -14.10 -16.99 -7.01
CA LYS A 178 -15.31 -16.17 -6.91
C LYS A 178 -15.25 -14.90 -7.75
N PHE A 179 -14.07 -14.25 -7.83
CA PHE A 179 -13.89 -12.91 -8.43
C PHE A 179 -12.62 -12.85 -9.31
N PRO A 180 -12.52 -13.67 -10.36
CA PRO A 180 -11.32 -13.73 -11.20
C PRO A 180 -10.99 -12.39 -11.88
N GLN A 181 -11.97 -11.50 -12.02
CA GLN A 181 -11.79 -10.18 -12.61
C GLN A 181 -10.96 -9.24 -11.73
N ALA A 182 -11.03 -9.36 -10.40
CA ALA A 182 -10.25 -8.56 -9.48
C ALA A 182 -8.74 -8.79 -9.68
N LEU A 183 -8.30 -10.04 -9.79
CA LEU A 183 -6.90 -10.40 -10.07
C LEU A 183 -6.45 -9.95 -11.46
N ARG A 184 -7.31 -10.06 -12.48
CA ARG A 184 -7.00 -9.59 -13.85
C ARG A 184 -6.78 -8.07 -13.91
N LYS A 185 -7.51 -7.30 -13.13
CA LYS A 185 -7.34 -5.84 -13.06
C LYS A 185 -5.98 -5.46 -12.49
N ILE A 186 -5.50 -6.19 -11.48
CA ILE A 186 -4.17 -5.97 -10.88
C ILE A 186 -3.08 -6.28 -11.90
N VAL A 187 -3.12 -7.44 -12.55
CA VAL A 187 -2.13 -7.84 -13.57
C VAL A 187 -2.07 -6.82 -14.71
N LYS A 188 -3.22 -6.34 -15.22
CA LYS A 188 -3.25 -5.29 -16.25
C LYS A 188 -2.65 -3.97 -15.77
N ALA A 189 -2.83 -3.63 -14.50
CA ALA A 189 -2.25 -2.43 -13.93
C ALA A 189 -0.71 -2.52 -13.83
N GLU A 190 -0.15 -3.71 -13.65
CA GLU A 190 1.30 -3.92 -13.62
C GLU A 190 1.94 -4.01 -15.01
N THR A 191 1.28 -4.64 -15.97
CA THR A 191 1.81 -4.85 -17.32
C THR A 191 1.51 -3.71 -18.28
N GLY A 192 0.51 -2.89 -17.97
CA GLY A 192 0.13 -1.75 -18.80
C GLY A 192 1.14 -0.60 -18.63
N LYS A 193 1.68 -0.08 -19.74
CA LYS A 193 2.07 1.33 -19.85
C LYS A 193 0.80 2.20 -19.69
N SER A 194 0.06 1.93 -18.63
CA SER A 194 -1.19 2.59 -18.33
C SER A 194 -0.86 3.97 -17.82
N GLY A 195 -1.37 4.99 -18.46
CA GLY A 195 -1.33 6.39 -18.07
C GLY A 195 -2.05 6.70 -16.75
N TYR A 196 -2.01 5.78 -15.80
CA TYR A 196 -2.38 6.04 -14.42
C TYR A 196 -1.15 6.50 -13.69
N ILE A 197 -1.10 7.84 -13.57
CA ILE A 197 -0.13 8.54 -12.77
C ILE A 197 1.24 7.84 -12.90
N THR A 198 1.91 8.03 -14.00
CA THR A 198 3.31 8.34 -13.88
C THR A 198 3.29 9.49 -12.88
N ASN A 199 3.34 9.15 -11.60
CA ASN A 199 3.83 10.06 -10.60
C ASN A 199 5.24 10.34 -11.09
N ASP A 200 5.23 11.20 -12.07
CA ASP A 200 6.39 11.83 -12.58
C ASP A 200 7.16 12.29 -11.33
N ARG A 201 8.34 11.79 -11.17
CA ARG A 201 9.28 12.22 -10.12
C ARG A 201 9.22 13.73 -9.97
N SER A 202 8.96 14.44 -11.08
CA SER A 202 8.81 15.87 -11.20
C SER A 202 7.58 16.46 -10.50
N SER A 203 6.47 15.72 -10.31
CA SER A 203 5.29 16.29 -9.64
C SER A 203 5.41 16.26 -8.12
N TYR A 204 6.10 15.27 -7.56
CA TYR A 204 6.41 15.27 -6.13
C TYR A 204 7.54 16.24 -5.79
N GLU A 205 8.55 16.37 -6.64
CA GLU A 205 9.66 17.31 -6.46
C GLU A 205 9.23 18.75 -6.63
N ARG A 206 8.31 19.06 -7.55
CA ARG A 206 7.81 20.44 -7.77
C ARG A 206 7.08 21.05 -6.58
N HIS A 207 6.43 20.25 -5.74
CA HIS A 207 5.77 20.78 -4.54
C HIS A 207 6.70 21.02 -3.35
N TYR A 208 7.94 20.51 -3.42
CA TYR A 208 8.93 20.70 -2.34
C TYR A 208 9.96 21.80 -2.63
N HIS A 209 10.04 22.30 -3.88
CA HIS A 209 11.02 23.32 -4.27
C HIS A 209 10.47 24.74 -4.33
N SER A 210 9.20 24.98 -3.94
CA SER A 210 8.63 26.34 -3.97
C SER A 210 9.03 27.24 -2.79
N ASP A 211 9.81 26.74 -1.83
CA ASP A 211 10.25 27.52 -0.66
C ASP A 211 11.77 27.68 -0.51
N SER A 212 12.55 27.43 -1.55
CA SER A 212 13.97 27.81 -1.54
C SER A 212 14.38 28.38 -2.89
N ASN A 213 14.53 29.70 -2.93
CA ASN A 213 15.27 30.39 -3.99
C ASN A 213 16.70 29.87 -4.00
N ASP A 214 17.13 29.20 -5.07
CA ASP A 214 18.51 29.27 -5.50
C ASP A 214 18.66 28.89 -6.98
N GLU A 215 19.56 29.60 -7.65
CA GLU A 215 19.80 29.62 -9.09
C GLU A 215 20.69 28.47 -9.54
N GLY A 216 20.39 27.93 -10.72
CA GLY A 216 21.38 27.41 -11.69
C GLY A 216 21.94 26.03 -11.40
N GLY A 217 21.50 25.03 -12.16
CA GLY A 217 22.16 23.74 -12.24
C GLY A 217 21.65 22.90 -13.41
N THR A 218 22.46 22.74 -14.44
CA THR A 218 22.22 21.90 -15.63
C THR A 218 22.15 20.43 -15.24
N THR A 219 21.02 19.75 -15.49
CA THR A 219 20.86 18.33 -15.20
C THR A 219 21.21 17.50 -16.42
N LEU A 220 22.20 16.64 -16.30
CA LEU A 220 22.57 15.61 -17.27
C LEU A 220 21.59 14.42 -17.16
N LEU A 221 20.87 14.13 -18.24
CA LEU A 221 20.05 12.94 -18.37
C LEU A 221 20.94 11.75 -18.75
N VAL A 222 21.09 10.78 -17.85
CA VAL A 222 21.69 9.48 -18.15
C VAL A 222 20.58 8.47 -18.42
N ALA A 223 20.43 8.07 -19.68
CA ALA A 223 19.53 6.98 -20.07
C ALA A 223 20.19 5.64 -19.75
N VAL A 224 19.57 4.84 -18.88
CA VAL A 224 20.01 3.46 -18.61
C VAL A 224 19.15 2.52 -19.44
N SER A 225 19.76 1.89 -20.44
CA SER A 225 19.15 0.81 -21.23
C SER A 225 19.26 -0.50 -20.47
N TYR A 226 18.14 -1.15 -20.19
CA TYR A 226 18.13 -2.52 -19.69
C TYR A 226 18.23 -3.49 -20.86
N THR A 227 19.35 -4.20 -20.95
CA THR A 227 19.52 -5.35 -21.84
C THR A 227 18.94 -6.61 -21.19
N HIS A 228 18.08 -7.31 -21.91
CA HIS A 228 17.53 -8.61 -21.53
C HIS A 228 18.67 -9.64 -21.38
N LEU A 229 18.81 -10.19 -20.18
CA LEU A 229 19.61 -11.40 -19.96
C LEU A 229 18.74 -12.62 -20.29
N THR A 230 19.06 -13.27 -21.41
CA THR A 230 18.54 -14.60 -21.76
C THR A 230 19.29 -15.65 -20.95
N LEU A 231 18.55 -16.48 -20.21
CA LEU A 231 19.10 -17.63 -19.50
C LEU A 231 19.52 -18.72 -20.51
N PRO A 232 20.68 -19.38 -20.32
CA PRO A 232 21.08 -20.50 -21.17
C PRO A 232 20.24 -21.73 -20.87
N THR A 233 19.72 -22.36 -21.95
CA THR A 233 19.06 -23.66 -21.92
C THR A 233 20.10 -24.75 -21.68
N ILE A 234 20.00 -25.48 -20.59
CA ILE A 234 20.82 -26.67 -20.35
C ILE A 234 20.15 -27.86 -21.06
N ARG A 235 20.91 -28.50 -21.93
CA ARG A 235 20.59 -29.83 -22.48
C ARG A 235 21.06 -30.91 -21.52
#